data_7a0ffa4eee4966cc7b406667c80a28ac
#
_entry.id   7a0ffa4eee4966cc7b406667c80a28ac
#
_cell.length_a   1.000
_cell.length_b   1.000
_cell.length_c   1.000
_cell.angle_alpha   90.00
_cell.angle_beta   90.00
_cell.angle_gamma   90.00
#
_symmetry.space_group_name_H-M   'P 1'
#
loop_
_entity.id
_entity.type
_entity.pdbx_description
1 polymer ?
#
loop_
_entity_poly.entity_id
_entity_poly.type
_entity_poly.pdbx_seq_one_letter_code
_entity_poly.pdbx_strand_id
1 'polypeptide(L)'
;MMNVIRAKLHGIRVTNADLNYHGSITLDPEQCELAGIYPMEFVEIWNKNSAARISTYVIFGEPGSRCCVLNGAAARTCQKGDELIIAASELINGPEKLYDIKPRILTFLPDNHVDQVLYYDVFQSERRPYDFRIVDADKHTVESCHTWPNVDITRVREGLEAKGWSEAEIDEFIASHFSL
;
A
#
# COMPACT_ATOMS: atom_id res chain seq x y z
N MET A 1 -9.94 -16.60 -14.31
CA MET A 1 -9.42 -16.27 -12.97
C MET A 1 -8.47 -15.11 -13.10
N MET A 2 -8.55 -14.16 -12.18
CA MET A 2 -7.67 -12.98 -12.10
C MET A 2 -6.93 -13.02 -10.77
N ASN A 3 -5.62 -12.73 -10.78
CA ASN A 3 -4.87 -12.53 -9.55
C ASN A 3 -4.93 -11.05 -9.17
N VAL A 4 -5.39 -10.75 -7.97
CA VAL A 4 -5.62 -9.39 -7.48
C VAL A 4 -4.96 -9.18 -6.13
N ILE A 5 -4.63 -7.93 -5.80
CA ILE A 5 -4.13 -7.58 -4.49
C ILE A 5 -5.26 -7.74 -3.46
N ARG A 6 -4.97 -8.41 -2.35
CA ARG A 6 -5.86 -8.58 -1.21
C ARG A 6 -5.40 -7.76 0.00
N ALA A 7 -4.08 -7.68 0.23
CA ALA A 7 -3.48 -6.90 1.30
C ALA A 7 -2.12 -6.35 0.87
N LYS A 8 -1.70 -5.23 1.46
CA LYS A 8 -0.39 -4.65 1.17
C LYS A 8 0.18 -3.91 2.39
N LEU A 9 1.45 -4.16 2.68
CA LEU A 9 2.25 -3.37 3.60
C LEU A 9 3.17 -2.47 2.75
N HIS A 10 3.00 -1.16 2.83
CA HIS A 10 3.69 -0.21 1.97
C HIS A 10 4.66 0.65 2.78
N GLY A 11 5.94 0.47 2.53
CA GLY A 11 6.99 1.28 3.17
C GLY A 11 7.48 0.72 4.51
N ILE A 12 7.17 -0.54 4.84
CA ILE A 12 7.71 -1.20 6.03
C ILE A 12 9.22 -1.38 5.89
N ARG A 13 9.96 -1.15 6.96
CA ARG A 13 11.42 -1.26 6.97
C ARG A 13 11.90 -2.57 7.55
N VAL A 14 12.91 -3.14 6.91
CA VAL A 14 13.59 -4.35 7.40
C VAL A 14 14.27 -4.03 8.74
N THR A 15 13.87 -4.74 9.79
CA THR A 15 14.44 -4.59 11.12
C THR A 15 15.65 -5.49 11.34
N ASN A 16 15.67 -6.64 10.67
CA ASN A 16 16.80 -7.58 10.67
C ASN A 16 16.78 -8.50 9.44
N ALA A 17 17.92 -9.16 9.15
CA ALA A 17 18.08 -10.14 8.09
C ALA A 17 18.94 -11.30 8.61
N ASP A 18 18.39 -12.54 8.64
CA ASP A 18 19.05 -13.72 9.16
C ASP A 18 19.22 -14.77 8.07
N LEU A 19 20.47 -14.96 7.61
CA LEU A 19 20.84 -15.93 6.59
C LEU A 19 20.74 -17.38 7.06
N ASN A 20 20.92 -17.62 8.34
CA ASN A 20 21.03 -18.98 8.90
C ASN A 20 19.69 -19.54 9.39
N TYR A 21 18.64 -18.73 9.30
CA TYR A 21 17.28 -19.16 9.62
C TYR A 21 16.60 -19.82 8.42
N HIS A 22 15.51 -20.56 8.67
CA HIS A 22 14.67 -21.13 7.61
C HIS A 22 14.10 -20.01 6.73
N GLY A 23 14.00 -20.23 5.42
CA GLY A 23 13.51 -19.23 4.48
C GLY A 23 12.06 -18.79 4.79
N SER A 24 11.86 -17.50 5.03
CA SER A 24 10.53 -16.87 5.33
C SER A 24 10.67 -15.36 5.46
N ILE A 25 9.56 -14.69 5.74
CA ILE A 25 9.56 -13.34 6.32
C ILE A 25 8.85 -13.37 7.67
N THR A 26 9.51 -12.83 8.71
CA THR A 26 8.91 -12.67 10.04
C THR A 26 8.30 -11.29 10.15
N LEU A 27 7.00 -11.22 10.44
CA LEU A 27 6.25 -9.99 10.60
C LEU A 27 5.55 -9.95 11.96
N ASP A 28 5.25 -8.74 12.41
CA ASP A 28 4.44 -8.50 13.61
C ASP A 28 2.99 -8.99 13.37
N PRO A 29 2.47 -9.92 14.20
CA PRO A 29 1.12 -10.46 14.04
C PRO A 29 0.02 -9.40 14.13
N GLU A 30 0.18 -8.35 14.96
CA GLU A 30 -0.82 -7.28 15.07
C GLU A 30 -0.95 -6.49 13.76
N GLN A 31 0.17 -6.19 13.11
CA GLN A 31 0.19 -5.54 11.80
C GLN A 31 -0.35 -6.45 10.70
N CYS A 32 -0.02 -7.74 10.76
CA CYS A 32 -0.56 -8.74 9.83
C CYS A 32 -2.09 -8.87 9.97
N GLU A 33 -2.60 -8.95 11.19
CA GLU A 33 -4.05 -9.02 11.46
C GLU A 33 -4.77 -7.76 10.95
N LEU A 34 -4.21 -6.59 11.22
CA LEU A 34 -4.75 -5.32 10.73
C LEU A 34 -4.79 -5.26 9.19
N ALA A 35 -3.77 -5.79 8.50
CA ALA A 35 -3.72 -5.87 7.04
C ALA A 35 -4.59 -7.01 6.47
N GLY A 36 -4.87 -8.05 7.26
CA GLY A 36 -5.49 -9.29 6.81
C GLY A 36 -4.49 -10.24 6.14
N ILE A 37 -3.24 -10.28 6.60
CA ILE A 37 -2.20 -11.23 6.16
C ILE A 37 -2.12 -12.36 7.18
N TYR A 38 -2.02 -13.60 6.69
CA TYR A 38 -2.07 -14.81 7.52
C TYR A 38 -0.71 -15.48 7.63
N PRO A 39 -0.45 -16.25 8.74
CA PRO A 39 0.75 -17.07 8.83
C PRO A 39 0.72 -18.15 7.74
N MET A 40 1.89 -18.49 7.21
CA MET A 40 2.12 -19.41 6.10
C MET A 40 1.63 -18.91 4.72
N GLU A 41 1.05 -17.73 4.65
CA GLU A 41 0.66 -17.14 3.39
C GLU A 41 1.88 -16.71 2.58
N PHE A 42 1.89 -17.01 1.28
CA PHE A 42 2.90 -16.50 0.36
C PHE A 42 2.63 -15.04 0.03
N VAL A 43 3.69 -14.24 0.10
CA VAL A 43 3.66 -12.81 -0.22
C VAL A 43 4.75 -12.47 -1.23
N GLU A 44 4.45 -11.52 -2.09
CA GLU A 44 5.43 -10.86 -2.93
C GLU A 44 6.12 -9.74 -2.15
N ILE A 45 7.43 -9.64 -2.25
CA ILE A 45 8.25 -8.62 -1.60
C ILE A 45 8.98 -7.82 -2.66
N TRP A 46 8.77 -6.53 -2.66
CA TRP A 46 9.42 -5.59 -3.56
C TRP A 46 10.30 -4.65 -2.75
N ASN A 47 11.60 -4.77 -2.89
CA ASN A 47 12.57 -3.95 -2.19
C ASN A 47 12.77 -2.63 -2.95
N LYS A 48 12.43 -1.50 -2.32
CA LYS A 48 12.54 -0.17 -2.93
C LYS A 48 13.99 0.30 -3.08
N ASN A 49 14.92 -0.23 -2.27
CA ASN A 49 16.32 0.17 -2.29
C ASN A 49 17.13 -0.60 -3.34
N SER A 50 16.92 -1.91 -3.45
CA SER A 50 17.67 -2.78 -4.37
C SER A 50 16.95 -3.10 -5.68
N ALA A 51 15.65 -2.75 -5.79
CA ALA A 51 14.73 -3.16 -6.84
C ALA A 51 14.52 -4.70 -6.94
N ALA A 52 14.99 -5.48 -5.98
CA ALA A 52 14.77 -6.92 -5.95
C ALA A 52 13.28 -7.23 -5.76
N ARG A 53 12.84 -8.27 -6.44
CA ARG A 53 11.50 -8.83 -6.32
C ARG A 53 11.64 -10.31 -5.97
N ILE A 54 11.09 -10.69 -4.85
CA ILE A 54 11.13 -12.07 -4.33
C ILE A 54 9.77 -12.46 -3.78
N SER A 55 9.56 -13.74 -3.61
CA SER A 55 8.38 -14.31 -2.97
C SER A 55 8.81 -15.23 -1.85
N THR A 56 8.13 -15.18 -0.71
CA THR A 56 8.32 -16.07 0.41
C THR A 56 7.04 -16.15 1.25
N TYR A 57 7.01 -16.97 2.29
CA TYR A 57 5.85 -17.10 3.18
C TYR A 57 6.06 -16.37 4.50
N VAL A 58 4.96 -15.99 5.13
CA VAL A 58 4.93 -15.24 6.39
C VAL A 58 5.00 -16.19 7.58
N ILE A 59 5.82 -15.82 8.56
CA ILE A 59 5.76 -16.33 9.94
C ILE A 59 5.58 -15.16 10.90
N PHE A 60 4.99 -15.40 12.06
CA PHE A 60 4.75 -14.36 13.05
C PHE A 60 5.91 -14.23 14.02
N GLY A 61 6.28 -12.99 14.32
CA GLY A 61 7.17 -12.61 15.42
C GLY A 61 6.41 -12.33 16.69
N GLU A 62 7.03 -11.57 17.59
CA GLU A 62 6.40 -11.15 18.84
C GLU A 62 5.35 -10.05 18.55
N PRO A 63 4.14 -10.13 19.15
CA PRO A 63 3.13 -9.09 19.04
C PRO A 63 3.65 -7.72 19.52
N GLY A 64 3.34 -6.66 18.77
CA GLY A 64 3.75 -5.29 19.08
C GLY A 64 5.24 -5.00 18.82
N SER A 65 6.02 -5.97 18.33
CA SER A 65 7.45 -5.77 18.03
C SER A 65 7.72 -4.90 16.80
N ARG A 66 6.74 -4.77 15.92
CA ARG A 66 6.86 -4.07 14.62
C ARG A 66 8.00 -4.63 13.77
N CYS A 67 8.29 -5.91 13.96
CA CYS A 67 9.38 -6.57 13.26
C CYS A 67 9.06 -6.80 11.78
N CYS A 68 10.11 -6.70 10.97
CA CYS A 68 10.14 -7.14 9.58
C CYS A 68 11.51 -7.78 9.36
N VAL A 69 11.58 -9.12 9.41
CA VAL A 69 12.86 -9.86 9.35
C VAL A 69 12.86 -10.78 8.15
N LEU A 70 13.85 -10.64 7.29
CA LEU A 70 14.04 -11.50 6.13
C LEU A 70 14.93 -12.68 6.52
N ASN A 71 14.45 -13.90 6.27
CA ASN A 71 15.07 -15.13 6.71
C ASN A 71 15.62 -15.95 5.53
N GLY A 72 16.75 -16.62 5.76
CA GLY A 72 17.36 -17.51 4.77
C GLY A 72 17.80 -16.76 3.50
N ALA A 73 17.50 -17.31 2.33
CA ALA A 73 17.91 -16.74 1.06
C ALA A 73 17.40 -15.30 0.83
N ALA A 74 16.23 -14.95 1.35
CA ALA A 74 15.66 -13.62 1.25
C ALA A 74 16.55 -12.54 1.90
N ALA A 75 17.30 -12.88 2.94
CA ALA A 75 18.25 -12.00 3.61
C ALA A 75 19.43 -11.54 2.70
N ARG A 76 19.63 -12.18 1.55
CA ARG A 76 20.62 -11.72 0.55
C ARG A 76 20.14 -10.55 -0.29
N THR A 77 18.83 -10.41 -0.43
CA THR A 77 18.21 -9.41 -1.32
C THR A 77 17.60 -8.23 -0.56
N CYS A 78 17.41 -8.38 0.75
CA CYS A 78 16.82 -7.37 1.62
C CYS A 78 17.67 -7.22 2.87
N GLN A 79 18.24 -6.04 3.08
CA GLN A 79 19.11 -5.74 4.20
C GLN A 79 18.39 -4.92 5.26
N LYS A 80 18.90 -4.93 6.50
CA LYS A 80 18.38 -4.07 7.57
C LYS A 80 18.37 -2.60 7.14
N GLY A 81 17.20 -1.97 7.30
CA GLY A 81 16.96 -0.58 6.91
C GLY A 81 16.34 -0.40 5.53
N ASP A 82 16.35 -1.44 4.67
CA ASP A 82 15.67 -1.39 3.38
C ASP A 82 14.16 -1.18 3.58
N GLU A 83 13.57 -0.42 2.68
CA GLU A 83 12.13 -0.16 2.65
C GLU A 83 11.46 -1.11 1.65
N LEU A 84 10.43 -1.81 2.12
CA LEU A 84 9.76 -2.85 1.36
C LEU A 84 8.31 -2.48 1.05
N ILE A 85 7.83 -3.03 -0.06
CA ILE A 85 6.41 -3.23 -0.33
C ILE A 85 6.16 -4.74 -0.27
N ILE A 86 5.22 -5.17 0.58
CA ILE A 86 4.83 -6.56 0.73
C ILE A 86 3.38 -6.69 0.30
N ALA A 87 3.08 -7.61 -0.59
CA ALA A 87 1.74 -7.78 -1.16
C ALA A 87 1.27 -9.23 -1.04
N ALA A 88 0.09 -9.42 -0.47
CA ALA A 88 -0.66 -10.66 -0.53
C ALA A 88 -1.71 -10.57 -1.63
N SER A 89 -1.89 -11.65 -2.36
CA SER A 89 -2.79 -11.75 -3.51
C SER A 89 -3.86 -12.81 -3.30
N GLU A 90 -4.96 -12.69 -4.03
CA GLU A 90 -5.96 -13.75 -4.13
C GLU A 90 -6.43 -13.94 -5.57
N LEU A 91 -6.95 -15.12 -5.86
CA LEU A 91 -7.52 -15.47 -7.17
C LEU A 91 -9.04 -15.30 -7.13
N ILE A 92 -9.56 -14.46 -8.00
CA ILE A 92 -11.00 -14.24 -8.16
C ILE A 92 -11.52 -14.77 -9.50
N ASN A 93 -12.78 -15.18 -9.51
CA ASN A 93 -13.46 -15.72 -10.68
C ASN A 93 -14.24 -14.59 -11.40
N GLY A 94 -13.53 -13.82 -12.23
CA GLY A 94 -14.12 -12.76 -13.04
C GLY A 94 -14.03 -11.38 -12.39
N PRO A 95 -14.13 -10.31 -13.21
CA PRO A 95 -13.95 -8.94 -12.77
C PRO A 95 -15.10 -8.43 -11.88
N GLU A 96 -16.28 -9.03 -11.95
CA GLU A 96 -17.43 -8.69 -11.10
C GLU A 96 -17.15 -8.88 -9.60
N LYS A 97 -16.21 -9.78 -9.28
CA LYS A 97 -15.77 -9.97 -7.89
C LYS A 97 -14.95 -8.82 -7.32
N LEU A 98 -14.47 -7.91 -8.16
CA LEU A 98 -13.75 -6.72 -7.72
C LEU A 98 -14.60 -5.79 -6.85
N TYR A 99 -15.92 -5.81 -6.98
CA TYR A 99 -16.82 -5.01 -6.13
C TYR A 99 -16.89 -5.54 -4.69
N ASP A 100 -16.67 -6.84 -4.50
CA ASP A 100 -16.81 -7.51 -3.21
C ASP A 100 -15.54 -7.42 -2.35
N ILE A 101 -14.38 -7.28 -3.00
CA ILE A 101 -13.08 -7.20 -2.32
C ILE A 101 -12.77 -5.76 -1.92
N LYS A 102 -12.17 -5.61 -0.73
CA LYS A 102 -11.70 -4.33 -0.20
C LYS A 102 -10.27 -4.52 0.33
N PRO A 103 -9.26 -4.54 -0.57
CA PRO A 103 -7.88 -4.71 -0.16
C PRO A 103 -7.46 -3.69 0.90
N ARG A 104 -6.82 -4.16 1.97
CA ARG A 104 -6.27 -3.29 3.02
C ARG A 104 -4.81 -2.96 2.73
N ILE A 105 -4.48 -1.70 2.83
CA ILE A 105 -3.12 -1.21 2.65
C ILE A 105 -2.70 -0.49 3.92
N LEU A 106 -1.63 -0.95 4.55
CA LEU A 106 -0.98 -0.23 5.64
C LEU A 106 0.19 0.55 5.10
N THR A 107 0.29 1.83 5.46
CA THR A 107 1.50 2.63 5.29
C THR A 107 2.25 2.73 6.61
N PHE A 108 3.56 3.00 6.57
CA PHE A 108 4.41 2.94 7.74
C PHE A 108 5.28 4.17 7.90
N LEU A 109 5.45 4.59 9.15
CA LEU A 109 6.49 5.51 9.57
C LEU A 109 7.87 4.82 9.59
N PRO A 110 8.98 5.56 9.66
CA PRO A 110 10.34 4.98 9.60
C PRO A 110 10.67 3.94 10.69
N ASP A 111 9.94 3.92 11.77
CA ASP A 111 10.08 2.99 12.90
C ASP A 111 9.06 1.85 12.89
N ASN A 112 8.41 1.64 11.74
CA ASN A 112 7.36 0.66 11.51
C ASN A 112 6.09 0.83 12.36
N HIS A 113 5.81 2.02 12.90
CA HIS A 113 4.44 2.33 13.30
C HIS A 113 3.56 2.43 12.06
N VAL A 114 2.33 1.94 12.17
CA VAL A 114 1.33 2.14 11.12
C VAL A 114 0.97 3.63 11.08
N ASP A 115 1.10 4.23 9.90
CA ASP A 115 0.78 5.63 9.64
C ASP A 115 -0.68 5.77 9.20
N GLN A 116 -1.10 4.99 8.20
CA GLN A 116 -2.46 5.01 7.67
C GLN A 116 -2.95 3.59 7.37
N VAL A 117 -4.26 3.40 7.50
CA VAL A 117 -4.99 2.22 7.03
C VAL A 117 -5.86 2.66 5.85
N LEU A 118 -5.52 2.19 4.66
CA LEU A 118 -6.21 2.53 3.43
C LEU A 118 -6.96 1.31 2.89
N TYR A 119 -8.04 1.56 2.15
CA TYR A 119 -8.78 0.54 1.42
C TYR A 119 -8.79 0.87 -0.07
N TYR A 120 -8.57 -0.15 -0.88
CA TYR A 120 -8.85 -0.06 -2.31
C TYR A 120 -10.30 -0.43 -2.56
N ASP A 121 -11.00 0.41 -3.28
CA ASP A 121 -12.41 0.24 -3.56
C ASP A 121 -12.66 0.32 -5.07
N VAL A 122 -13.24 -0.74 -5.63
CA VAL A 122 -13.70 -0.76 -7.02
C VAL A 122 -15.20 -0.54 -7.02
N PHE A 123 -15.66 0.39 -7.85
CA PHE A 123 -17.07 0.75 -7.93
C PHE A 123 -17.49 1.05 -9.39
N GLN A 124 -18.79 1.06 -9.61
CA GLN A 124 -19.33 1.48 -10.89
C GLN A 124 -19.57 3.00 -10.88
N SER A 125 -18.95 3.70 -11.84
CA SER A 125 -19.21 5.13 -12.08
C SER A 125 -20.05 5.33 -13.35
N GLU A 126 -20.47 6.56 -13.59
CA GLU A 126 -21.12 6.93 -14.86
C GLU A 126 -20.18 6.81 -16.07
N ARG A 127 -18.87 6.85 -15.85
CA ARG A 127 -17.85 6.83 -16.91
C ARG A 127 -17.37 5.41 -17.26
N ARG A 128 -17.37 4.50 -16.28
CA ARG A 128 -16.84 3.13 -16.48
C ARG A 128 -17.41 2.13 -15.48
N PRO A 129 -17.53 0.85 -15.88
CA PRO A 129 -18.05 -0.19 -14.98
C PRO A 129 -17.09 -0.49 -13.80
N TYR A 130 -15.78 -0.42 -14.00
CA TYR A 130 -14.76 -0.68 -12.98
C TYR A 130 -13.93 0.58 -12.78
N ASP A 131 -14.40 1.43 -11.91
CA ASP A 131 -13.68 2.61 -11.45
C ASP A 131 -12.99 2.30 -10.11
N PHE A 132 -12.01 3.12 -9.72
CA PHE A 132 -11.14 2.83 -8.58
C PHE A 132 -10.95 4.07 -7.72
N ARG A 133 -10.94 3.87 -6.40
CA ARG A 133 -10.59 4.90 -5.43
C ARG A 133 -9.82 4.32 -4.25
N ILE A 134 -9.08 5.17 -3.55
CA ILE A 134 -8.42 4.87 -2.29
C ILE A 134 -9.19 5.57 -1.17
N VAL A 135 -9.57 4.82 -0.14
CA VAL A 135 -10.33 5.31 1.01
C VAL A 135 -9.46 5.22 2.25
N ASP A 136 -9.28 6.32 2.95
CA ASP A 136 -8.63 6.36 4.26
C ASP A 136 -9.65 5.92 5.33
N ALA A 137 -9.29 4.91 6.15
CA ALA A 137 -10.17 4.36 7.17
C ALA A 137 -10.59 5.39 8.23
N ASP A 138 -9.67 6.31 8.57
CA ASP A 138 -9.89 7.27 9.65
C ASP A 138 -10.60 8.55 9.18
N LYS A 139 -10.44 8.91 7.91
CA LYS A 139 -10.90 10.23 7.41
C LYS A 139 -12.21 10.17 6.63
N HIS A 140 -12.69 8.97 6.26
CA HIS A 140 -13.81 8.80 5.33
C HIS A 140 -13.65 9.61 4.01
N THR A 141 -12.44 10.08 3.73
CA THR A 141 -12.12 10.85 2.53
C THR A 141 -11.83 9.91 1.38
N VAL A 142 -12.53 10.14 0.29
CA VAL A 142 -12.32 9.43 -0.97
C VAL A 142 -11.23 10.16 -1.73
N GLU A 143 -10.01 9.61 -1.74
CA GLU A 143 -9.00 10.06 -2.70
C GLU A 143 -9.26 9.35 -4.04
N SER A 144 -9.67 10.10 -5.05
CA SER A 144 -9.79 9.53 -6.39
C SER A 144 -8.39 9.25 -6.95
N CYS A 145 -8.18 8.03 -7.45
CA CYS A 145 -6.87 7.53 -7.90
C CYS A 145 -6.38 8.14 -9.24
N HIS A 146 -6.92 9.25 -9.65
CA HIS A 146 -6.48 9.94 -10.87
C HIS A 146 -5.53 11.10 -10.60
N THR A 147 -5.25 11.39 -9.34
CA THR A 147 -4.24 12.38 -8.98
C THR A 147 -2.88 11.69 -8.88
N TRP A 148 -1.88 12.33 -9.40
CA TRP A 148 -0.49 11.97 -9.16
C TRP A 148 -0.29 11.84 -7.65
N PRO A 149 0.17 10.69 -7.11
CA PRO A 149 0.14 10.41 -5.67
C PRO A 149 0.97 11.35 -4.79
N ASN A 150 1.56 12.39 -5.35
CA ASN A 150 2.39 13.38 -4.67
C ASN A 150 2.02 14.84 -4.99
N VAL A 151 0.86 15.08 -5.57
CA VAL A 151 0.41 16.46 -5.79
C VAL A 151 -0.50 16.88 -4.63
N ASP A 152 0.04 17.68 -3.76
CA ASP A 152 -0.72 18.36 -2.71
C ASP A 152 -1.57 19.47 -3.37
N ILE A 153 -2.83 19.16 -3.61
CA ILE A 153 -3.81 20.07 -4.23
C ILE A 153 -3.92 21.37 -3.42
N THR A 154 -3.79 21.31 -2.10
CA THR A 154 -3.81 22.50 -1.25
C THR A 154 -2.64 23.43 -1.60
N ARG A 155 -1.44 22.87 -1.75
CA ARG A 155 -0.26 23.64 -2.17
C ARG A 155 -0.35 24.15 -3.60
N VAL A 156 -0.98 23.39 -4.50
CA VAL A 156 -1.24 23.85 -5.87
C VAL A 156 -2.16 25.06 -5.82
N ARG A 157 -3.25 24.99 -5.05
CA ARG A 157 -4.21 26.08 -4.85
C ARG A 157 -3.52 27.32 -4.29
N GLU A 158 -2.82 27.20 -3.17
CA GLU A 158 -2.05 28.29 -2.56
C GLU A 158 -1.03 28.92 -3.53
N GLY A 159 -0.35 28.08 -4.32
CA GLY A 159 0.62 28.54 -5.32
C GLY A 159 0.00 29.29 -6.48
N LEU A 160 -1.22 28.96 -6.91
CA LEU A 160 -1.96 29.66 -7.96
C LEU A 160 -2.59 30.96 -7.43
N GLU A 161 -3.12 30.95 -6.21
CA GLU A 161 -3.61 32.15 -5.51
C GLU A 161 -2.49 33.20 -5.36
N ALA A 162 -1.30 32.77 -4.95
CA ALA A 162 -0.12 33.65 -4.82
C ALA A 162 0.33 34.25 -6.16
N LYS A 163 -0.06 33.65 -7.29
CA LYS A 163 0.16 34.18 -8.65
C LYS A 163 -0.98 35.08 -9.16
N GLY A 164 -1.99 35.29 -8.34
CA GLY A 164 -3.11 36.18 -8.65
C GLY A 164 -4.25 35.54 -9.45
N TRP A 165 -4.32 34.20 -9.49
CA TRP A 165 -5.44 33.50 -10.12
C TRP A 165 -6.68 33.60 -9.22
N SER A 166 -7.84 33.76 -9.84
CA SER A 166 -9.12 33.77 -9.13
C SER A 166 -9.50 32.34 -8.71
N GLU A 167 -10.34 32.24 -7.70
CA GLU A 167 -10.84 30.93 -7.20
C GLU A 167 -11.51 30.10 -8.30
N ALA A 168 -12.28 30.75 -9.20
CA ALA A 168 -12.94 30.09 -10.31
C ALA A 168 -11.94 29.54 -11.35
N GLU A 169 -10.88 30.29 -11.67
CA GLU A 169 -9.81 29.82 -12.58
C GLU A 169 -9.01 28.66 -11.97
N ILE A 170 -8.77 28.69 -10.66
CA ILE A 170 -8.11 27.63 -9.93
C ILE A 170 -8.96 26.36 -9.92
N ASP A 171 -10.27 26.48 -9.67
CA ASP A 171 -11.19 25.35 -9.69
C ASP A 171 -11.29 24.72 -11.08
N GLU A 172 -11.39 25.52 -12.13
CA GLU A 172 -11.39 25.05 -13.52
C GLU A 172 -10.06 24.36 -13.87
N PHE A 173 -8.94 24.92 -13.47
CA PHE A 173 -7.62 24.34 -13.68
C PHE A 173 -7.48 22.99 -12.95
N ILE A 174 -7.86 22.94 -11.67
CA ILE A 174 -7.80 21.71 -10.87
C ILE A 174 -8.72 20.64 -11.48
N ALA A 175 -9.95 20.98 -11.82
CA ALA A 175 -10.91 20.05 -12.43
C ALA A 175 -10.44 19.52 -13.79
N SER A 176 -9.76 20.34 -14.61
CA SER A 176 -9.30 19.94 -15.94
C SER A 176 -8.01 19.10 -15.92
N HIS A 177 -7.13 19.31 -14.94
CA HIS A 177 -5.80 18.70 -14.91
C HIS A 177 -5.66 17.58 -13.85
N PHE A 178 -6.44 17.63 -12.79
CA PHE A 178 -6.31 16.70 -11.67
C PHE A 178 -7.53 15.79 -11.50
N SER A 179 -8.54 15.85 -12.36
CA SER A 179 -9.75 14.98 -12.36
C SER A 179 -10.21 14.64 -10.94
N LEU A 180 -10.72 15.66 -10.23
CA LEU A 180 -11.39 15.49 -8.95
C LEU A 180 -12.75 14.83 -9.13
#